data_e39a8bd010dbec38feb2e635c9d41dfd
#
_entry.id   e39a8bd010dbec38feb2e635c9d41dfd
#
_cell.length_a   1.000
_cell.length_b   1.000
_cell.length_c   1.000
_cell.angle_alpha   90.00
_cell.angle_beta   90.00
_cell.angle_gamma   90.00
#
_symmetry.space_group_name_H-M   'P 1'
#
loop_
_entity.id
_entity.type
_entity.pdbx_description
1 polymer ?
#
loop_
_entity_poly.entity_id
_entity_poly.type
_entity_poly.pdbx_seq_one_letter_code
_entity_poly.pdbx_strand_id
1 'polypeptide(L)'
;MPHAPLVIVAYSKGVTDTMTALAAYPELTTDVGAVISVAGVVNGSRAADDLRPLYDAVASLSPFIPTSKRCPAGDGGEVRTLTHDYRRNWLATHSLPPTPLYFSIVALPTAQRVSTVFALFHRRLARFDPRNDGQMIYADTILPGSTLLAYANADHFAVALPLGSAMPKARLFGINRNEFPRAEMVEAAVRIAQGRLVNKARHLQ
;
A
#
# COMPACT_ATOMS: atom_id res chain seq x y z
N MET A 1 -3.33 33.29 -2.41
CA MET A 1 -4.09 32.53 -3.45
C MET A 1 -4.48 31.21 -2.84
N PRO A 2 -5.71 30.72 -2.98
CA PRO A 2 -6.04 29.37 -2.53
C PRO A 2 -5.18 28.38 -3.30
N HIS A 3 -4.46 27.54 -2.58
CA HIS A 3 -3.66 26.47 -3.18
C HIS A 3 -4.57 25.39 -3.77
N ALA A 4 -4.18 24.83 -4.92
CA ALA A 4 -4.87 23.65 -5.42
C ALA A 4 -4.73 22.50 -4.39
N PRO A 5 -5.79 21.75 -4.10
CA PRO A 5 -5.72 20.68 -3.13
C PRO A 5 -4.74 19.60 -3.58
N LEU A 6 -3.98 19.09 -2.62
CA LEU A 6 -3.02 18.01 -2.84
C LEU A 6 -3.74 16.68 -3.13
N VAL A 7 -3.17 15.90 -4.03
CA VAL A 7 -3.56 14.50 -4.26
C VAL A 7 -2.42 13.62 -3.79
N ILE A 8 -2.64 12.82 -2.75
CA ILE A 8 -1.68 11.85 -2.24
C ILE A 8 -1.87 10.53 -2.98
N VAL A 9 -0.80 10.01 -3.60
CA VAL A 9 -0.75 8.65 -4.12
C VAL A 9 0.14 7.83 -3.20
N ALA A 10 -0.44 6.89 -2.49
CA ALA A 10 0.25 6.08 -1.51
C ALA A 10 0.24 4.59 -1.92
N TYR A 11 1.35 3.90 -1.69
CA TYR A 11 1.52 2.50 -2.04
C TYR A 11 1.86 1.67 -0.80
N SER A 12 1.26 0.47 -0.69
CA SER A 12 1.58 -0.53 0.34
C SER A 12 1.57 0.09 1.75
N LYS A 13 2.67 0.00 2.51
CA LYS A 13 2.83 0.63 3.83
C LYS A 13 2.58 2.14 3.82
N GLY A 14 2.92 2.84 2.74
CA GLY A 14 2.66 4.29 2.61
C GLY A 14 1.19 4.66 2.78
N VAL A 15 0.27 3.74 2.46
CA VAL A 15 -1.17 3.93 2.73
C VAL A 15 -1.44 3.92 4.23
N THR A 16 -0.86 2.97 4.96
CA THR A 16 -0.93 2.89 6.42
C THR A 16 -0.43 4.17 7.08
N ASP A 17 0.72 4.66 6.60
CA ASP A 17 1.36 5.88 7.11
C ASP A 17 0.47 7.11 6.81
N THR A 18 -0.10 7.19 5.60
CA THR A 18 -1.03 8.27 5.21
C THR A 18 -2.29 8.25 6.08
N MET A 19 -2.89 7.07 6.30
CA MET A 19 -4.05 6.93 7.18
C MET A 19 -3.73 7.41 8.61
N THR A 20 -2.58 7.01 9.12
CA THR A 20 -2.13 7.39 10.47
C THR A 20 -1.90 8.89 10.57
N ALA A 21 -1.24 9.49 9.58
CA ALA A 21 -0.99 10.93 9.55
C ALA A 21 -2.30 11.73 9.51
N LEU A 22 -3.24 11.37 8.63
CA LEU A 22 -4.52 12.07 8.52
C LEU A 22 -5.41 11.93 9.76
N ALA A 23 -5.33 10.79 10.46
CA ALA A 23 -6.07 10.60 11.70
C ALA A 23 -5.43 11.36 12.89
N ALA A 24 -4.08 11.43 12.93
CA ALA A 24 -3.34 12.10 13.99
C ALA A 24 -3.30 13.64 13.82
N TYR A 25 -3.37 14.11 12.58
CA TYR A 25 -3.25 15.53 12.20
C TYR A 25 -4.42 15.93 11.28
N PRO A 26 -5.65 16.07 11.81
CA PRO A 26 -6.83 16.40 11.00
C PRO A 26 -6.71 17.72 10.21
N GLU A 27 -5.89 18.64 10.66
CA GLU A 27 -5.59 19.91 9.98
C GLU A 27 -4.99 19.72 8.59
N LEU A 28 -4.30 18.61 8.33
CA LEU A 28 -3.77 18.28 7.01
C LEU A 28 -4.86 18.19 5.93
N THR A 29 -6.11 17.94 6.35
CA THR A 29 -7.25 17.84 5.43
C THR A 29 -7.67 19.17 4.81
N THR A 30 -7.14 20.29 5.29
CA THR A 30 -7.31 21.61 4.63
C THR A 30 -6.60 21.64 3.29
N ASP A 31 -5.48 20.94 3.17
CA ASP A 31 -4.64 20.93 1.96
C ASP A 31 -4.80 19.64 1.14
N VAL A 32 -5.17 18.52 1.80
CA VAL A 32 -5.34 17.22 1.14
C VAL A 32 -6.75 17.08 0.61
N GLY A 33 -6.91 17.14 -0.71
CA GLY A 33 -8.21 16.95 -1.36
C GLY A 33 -8.54 15.49 -1.66
N ALA A 34 -7.54 14.66 -1.97
CA ALA A 34 -7.74 13.25 -2.30
C ALA A 34 -6.59 12.36 -1.87
N VAL A 35 -6.91 11.09 -1.58
CA VAL A 35 -5.96 10.02 -1.31
C VAL A 35 -6.24 8.85 -2.24
N ILE A 36 -5.25 8.40 -2.98
CA ILE A 36 -5.29 7.24 -3.85
C ILE A 36 -4.41 6.15 -3.24
N SER A 37 -5.04 5.09 -2.77
CA SER A 37 -4.39 3.89 -2.26
C SER A 37 -4.07 2.94 -3.41
N VAL A 38 -2.82 2.51 -3.53
CA VAL A 38 -2.37 1.48 -4.47
C VAL A 38 -1.87 0.29 -3.67
N ALA A 39 -2.57 -0.84 -3.74
CA ALA A 39 -2.25 -2.07 -3.01
C ALA A 39 -1.92 -1.81 -1.52
N GLY A 40 -2.74 -0.97 -0.85
CA GLY A 40 -2.47 -0.47 0.50
C GLY A 40 -2.63 -1.54 1.58
N VAL A 41 -1.85 -1.44 2.65
CA VAL A 41 -2.05 -2.26 3.85
C VAL A 41 -3.07 -1.56 4.75
N VAL A 42 -4.34 -1.86 4.56
CA VAL A 42 -5.46 -1.22 5.27
C VAL A 42 -5.88 -2.04 6.50
N ASN A 43 -6.33 -3.27 6.29
CA ASN A 43 -6.78 -4.17 7.37
C ASN A 43 -5.68 -5.07 7.93
N GLY A 44 -4.47 -4.95 7.45
CA GLY A 44 -3.33 -5.77 7.82
C GLY A 44 -2.85 -6.67 6.68
N SER A 45 -1.73 -7.33 6.91
CA SER A 45 -1.08 -8.24 5.96
C SER A 45 -0.75 -9.55 6.62
N ARG A 46 -1.22 -10.67 6.03
CA ARG A 46 -0.84 -12.02 6.48
C ARG A 46 0.64 -12.29 6.29
N ALA A 47 1.26 -11.67 5.29
CA ALA A 47 2.71 -11.73 5.13
C ALA A 47 3.43 -11.08 6.32
N ALA A 48 2.91 -9.96 6.84
CA ALA A 48 3.44 -9.34 8.05
C ALA A 48 3.22 -10.20 9.30
N ASP A 49 2.04 -10.83 9.44
CA ASP A 49 1.76 -11.75 10.56
C ASP A 49 2.75 -12.94 10.56
N ASP A 50 3.01 -13.52 9.38
CA ASP A 50 3.93 -14.64 9.21
C ASP A 50 5.40 -14.26 9.43
N LEU A 51 5.79 -13.04 9.02
CA LEU A 51 7.17 -12.56 9.13
C LEU A 51 7.51 -12.01 10.52
N ARG A 52 6.51 -11.56 11.28
CA ARG A 52 6.73 -10.96 12.61
C ARG A 52 7.54 -11.83 13.56
N PRO A 53 7.21 -13.14 13.77
CA PRO A 53 7.99 -13.98 14.68
C PRO A 53 9.46 -14.10 14.27
N LEU A 54 9.72 -14.18 12.95
CA LEU A 54 11.07 -14.22 12.42
C LEU A 54 11.79 -12.87 12.63
N TYR A 55 11.09 -11.77 12.41
CA TYR A 55 11.62 -10.42 12.63
C TYR A 55 11.95 -10.20 14.10
N ASP A 56 11.05 -10.54 15.01
CA ASP A 56 11.24 -10.44 16.46
C ASP A 56 12.45 -11.28 16.92
N ALA A 57 12.62 -12.48 16.35
CA ALA A 57 13.78 -13.33 16.62
C ALA A 57 15.09 -12.71 16.11
N VAL A 58 15.11 -12.15 14.89
CA VAL A 58 16.28 -11.48 14.32
C VAL A 58 16.59 -10.19 15.08
N ALA A 59 15.58 -9.41 15.43
CA ALA A 59 15.75 -8.17 16.23
C ALA A 59 16.35 -8.46 17.61
N SER A 60 15.97 -9.57 18.24
CA SER A 60 16.56 -10.01 19.52
C SER A 60 18.05 -10.35 19.41
N LEU A 61 18.51 -10.73 18.22
CA LEU A 61 19.92 -10.99 17.91
C LEU A 61 20.67 -9.74 17.41
N SER A 62 19.97 -8.64 17.25
CA SER A 62 20.51 -7.38 16.68
C SER A 62 21.78 -6.87 17.36
N PRO A 63 21.98 -7.01 18.71
CA PRO A 63 23.24 -6.61 19.34
C PRO A 63 24.48 -7.33 18.79
N PHE A 64 24.27 -8.51 18.16
CA PHE A 64 25.34 -9.34 17.60
C PHE A 64 25.48 -9.23 16.07
N ILE A 65 24.55 -8.52 15.41
CA ILE A 65 24.58 -8.33 13.96
C ILE A 65 25.23 -7.00 13.63
N PRO A 66 26.33 -6.97 12.83
CA PRO A 66 26.93 -5.71 12.41
C PRO A 66 25.93 -4.90 11.57
N THR A 67 25.34 -3.87 12.14
CA THR A 67 24.50 -2.93 11.40
C THR A 67 25.38 -1.96 10.63
N SER A 68 24.95 -1.57 9.41
CA SER A 68 25.64 -0.55 8.66
C SER A 68 25.64 0.77 9.49
N LYS A 69 26.77 1.46 9.57
CA LYS A 69 26.90 2.73 10.28
C LYS A 69 25.94 3.83 9.78
N ARG A 70 25.22 3.60 8.68
CA ARG A 70 24.31 4.56 8.05
C ARG A 70 22.86 4.48 8.52
N CYS A 71 22.42 3.32 9.02
CA CYS A 71 21.06 3.14 9.50
C CYS A 71 21.11 2.33 10.79
N PRO A 72 20.73 2.91 11.94
CA PRO A 72 20.54 2.13 13.16
C PRO A 72 19.44 1.08 12.94
N ALA A 73 19.55 -0.04 13.65
CA ALA A 73 18.51 -1.06 13.63
C ALA A 73 17.18 -0.45 14.11
N GLY A 74 16.10 -0.70 13.37
CA GLY A 74 14.76 -0.31 13.77
C GLY A 74 14.25 -1.20 14.93
N ASP A 75 13.17 -0.75 15.57
CA ASP A 75 12.49 -1.44 16.67
C ASP A 75 11.46 -2.51 16.18
N GLY A 76 11.41 -2.79 14.87
CA GLY A 76 10.43 -3.68 14.25
C GLY A 76 9.03 -3.07 14.09
N GLY A 77 8.87 -1.81 14.41
CA GLY A 77 7.60 -1.10 14.29
C GLY A 77 7.02 -1.14 12.90
N GLU A 78 7.86 -1.15 11.86
CA GLU A 78 7.44 -1.21 10.46
C GLU A 78 6.69 -2.50 10.10
N VAL A 79 7.09 -3.65 10.65
CA VAL A 79 6.38 -4.93 10.43
C VAL A 79 5.18 -5.03 11.36
N ARG A 80 5.34 -4.67 12.64
CA ARG A 80 4.28 -4.74 13.64
C ARG A 80 3.05 -3.93 13.24
N THR A 81 3.25 -2.72 12.72
CA THR A 81 2.16 -1.83 12.31
C THR A 81 1.38 -2.32 11.08
N LEU A 82 1.90 -3.34 10.38
CA LEU A 82 1.25 -3.96 9.21
C LEU A 82 0.51 -5.25 9.55
N THR A 83 0.58 -5.76 10.79
CA THR A 83 -0.14 -6.98 11.18
C THR A 83 -1.65 -6.75 11.25
N HIS A 84 -2.44 -7.82 11.07
CA HIS A 84 -3.90 -7.75 11.17
C HIS A 84 -4.35 -7.26 12.54
N ASP A 85 -3.78 -7.77 13.62
CA ASP A 85 -4.17 -7.38 14.98
C ASP A 85 -3.94 -5.89 15.21
N TYR A 86 -2.78 -5.38 14.79
CA TYR A 86 -2.50 -3.95 14.92
C TYR A 86 -3.46 -3.10 14.09
N ARG A 87 -3.67 -3.46 12.82
CA ARG A 87 -4.51 -2.67 11.91
C ARG A 87 -5.98 -2.69 12.29
N ARG A 88 -6.52 -3.83 12.71
CA ARG A 88 -7.90 -3.94 13.21
C ARG A 88 -8.13 -3.10 14.45
N ASN A 89 -7.20 -3.17 15.42
CA ASN A 89 -7.27 -2.34 16.62
C ASN A 89 -7.19 -0.85 16.27
N TRP A 90 -6.31 -0.48 15.36
CA TRP A 90 -6.18 0.89 14.90
C TRP A 90 -7.47 1.38 14.23
N LEU A 91 -8.04 0.63 13.30
CA LEU A 91 -9.28 0.95 12.61
C LEU A 91 -10.50 1.00 13.54
N ALA A 92 -10.50 0.22 14.61
CA ALA A 92 -11.57 0.24 15.61
C ALA A 92 -11.56 1.52 16.46
N THR A 93 -10.40 2.20 16.57
CA THR A 93 -10.22 3.37 17.44
C THR A 93 -9.98 4.68 16.69
N HIS A 94 -9.74 4.62 15.38
CA HIS A 94 -9.44 5.77 14.53
C HIS A 94 -10.34 5.78 13.29
N SER A 95 -10.91 6.95 13.01
CA SER A 95 -11.68 7.19 11.79
C SER A 95 -10.86 8.04 10.82
N LEU A 96 -10.99 7.77 9.54
CA LEU A 96 -10.44 8.68 8.53
C LEU A 96 -11.29 9.96 8.47
N PRO A 97 -10.65 11.13 8.31
CA PRO A 97 -11.37 12.38 8.10
C PRO A 97 -12.30 12.29 6.88
N PRO A 98 -13.50 12.86 6.92
CA PRO A 98 -14.47 12.74 5.83
C PRO A 98 -14.19 13.66 4.63
N THR A 99 -13.28 14.62 4.79
CA THR A 99 -13.07 15.69 3.80
C THR A 99 -12.24 15.28 2.58
N PRO A 100 -11.13 14.52 2.67
CA PRO A 100 -10.48 14.01 1.47
C PRO A 100 -11.37 13.01 0.74
N LEU A 101 -11.26 13.00 -0.60
CA LEU A 101 -11.82 11.91 -1.40
C LEU A 101 -10.88 10.70 -1.33
N TYR A 102 -11.42 9.53 -1.05
CA TYR A 102 -10.63 8.31 -0.96
C TYR A 102 -10.87 7.41 -2.17
N PHE A 103 -9.78 6.90 -2.73
CA PHE A 103 -9.79 5.99 -3.86
C PHE A 103 -8.90 4.79 -3.58
N SER A 104 -9.28 3.62 -4.11
CA SER A 104 -8.49 2.40 -3.99
C SER A 104 -8.21 1.79 -5.36
N ILE A 105 -6.97 1.37 -5.58
CA ILE A 105 -6.53 0.52 -6.68
C ILE A 105 -6.00 -0.76 -6.06
N VAL A 106 -6.57 -1.89 -6.44
CA VAL A 106 -6.21 -3.20 -5.90
C VAL A 106 -5.32 -3.92 -6.91
N ALA A 107 -4.19 -4.42 -6.47
CA ALA A 107 -3.37 -5.33 -7.26
C ALA A 107 -4.01 -6.73 -7.24
N LEU A 108 -4.34 -7.25 -8.41
CA LEU A 108 -5.00 -8.55 -8.58
C LEU A 108 -4.45 -9.26 -9.82
N PRO A 109 -3.25 -9.84 -9.71
CA PRO A 109 -2.60 -10.50 -10.84
C PRO A 109 -3.31 -11.79 -11.23
N THR A 110 -3.34 -12.07 -12.53
CA THR A 110 -3.48 -13.44 -13.00
C THR A 110 -2.24 -14.26 -12.63
N ALA A 111 -2.34 -15.58 -12.56
CA ALA A 111 -1.20 -16.45 -12.20
C ALA A 111 0.06 -16.20 -13.07
N GLN A 112 -0.14 -15.84 -14.35
CA GLN A 112 0.96 -15.54 -15.29
C GLN A 112 1.66 -14.21 -14.99
N ARG A 113 1.04 -13.34 -14.19
CA ARG A 113 1.57 -12.02 -13.80
C ARG A 113 2.18 -11.99 -12.40
N VAL A 114 2.19 -13.12 -11.70
CA VAL A 114 2.84 -13.27 -10.41
C VAL A 114 4.33 -13.56 -10.62
N SER A 115 5.20 -12.70 -10.10
CA SER A 115 6.65 -12.92 -10.10
C SER A 115 7.02 -14.13 -9.26
N THR A 116 8.07 -14.84 -9.65
CA THR A 116 8.51 -16.10 -9.00
C THR A 116 8.75 -15.91 -7.50
N VAL A 117 9.28 -14.75 -7.09
CA VAL A 117 9.52 -14.41 -5.68
C VAL A 117 8.21 -14.44 -4.86
N PHE A 118 7.07 -14.13 -5.46
CA PHE A 118 5.77 -14.13 -4.81
C PHE A 118 4.98 -15.43 -4.98
N ALA A 119 5.41 -16.36 -5.85
CA ALA A 119 4.62 -17.53 -6.20
C ALA A 119 4.21 -18.39 -4.97
N LEU A 120 5.12 -18.56 -4.01
CA LEU A 120 4.84 -19.33 -2.79
C LEU A 120 3.82 -18.57 -1.90
N PHE A 121 4.04 -17.29 -1.67
CA PHE A 121 3.14 -16.45 -0.86
C PHE A 121 1.76 -16.33 -1.52
N HIS A 122 1.70 -16.13 -2.83
CA HIS A 122 0.45 -16.07 -3.59
C HIS A 122 -0.37 -17.35 -3.41
N ARG A 123 0.26 -18.54 -3.52
CA ARG A 123 -0.39 -19.83 -3.26
C ARG A 123 -0.83 -20.00 -1.81
N ARG A 124 -0.02 -19.51 -0.85
CA ARG A 124 -0.34 -19.58 0.57
C ARG A 124 -1.54 -18.69 0.90
N LEU A 125 -1.56 -17.46 0.39
CA LEU A 125 -2.66 -16.51 0.56
C LEU A 125 -3.94 -16.99 -0.11
N ALA A 126 -3.84 -17.70 -1.25
CA ALA A 126 -4.97 -18.27 -1.96
C ALA A 126 -5.78 -19.30 -1.14
N ARG A 127 -5.24 -19.82 -0.03
CA ARG A 127 -5.99 -20.66 0.91
C ARG A 127 -7.02 -19.86 1.73
N PHE A 128 -6.83 -18.56 1.84
CA PHE A 128 -7.72 -17.63 2.53
C PHE A 128 -8.62 -16.89 1.51
N ASP A 129 -8.00 -16.33 0.47
CA ASP A 129 -8.69 -15.73 -0.66
C ASP A 129 -7.80 -15.83 -1.90
N PRO A 130 -8.26 -16.44 -3.01
CA PRO A 130 -7.49 -16.52 -4.26
C PRO A 130 -7.21 -15.14 -4.87
N ARG A 131 -7.98 -14.11 -4.48
CA ARG A 131 -7.80 -12.73 -4.91
C ARG A 131 -6.73 -12.05 -4.05
N ASN A 132 -5.46 -12.25 -4.41
CA ASN A 132 -4.32 -11.67 -3.70
C ASN A 132 -3.20 -11.30 -4.67
N ASP A 133 -2.32 -10.41 -4.25
CA ASP A 133 -1.20 -9.90 -5.05
C ASP A 133 0.16 -10.53 -4.69
N GLY A 134 0.15 -11.56 -3.84
CA GLY A 134 1.33 -12.23 -3.28
C GLY A 134 1.78 -11.68 -1.93
N GLN A 135 1.25 -10.55 -1.46
CA GLN A 135 1.47 -10.02 -0.11
C GLN A 135 0.17 -9.66 0.60
N MET A 136 -0.83 -9.21 -0.15
CA MET A 136 -2.11 -8.73 0.37
C MET A 136 -3.26 -9.50 -0.23
N ILE A 137 -4.28 -9.78 0.57
CA ILE A 137 -5.58 -10.23 0.05
C ILE A 137 -6.40 -8.99 -0.34
N TYR A 138 -7.23 -9.16 -1.36
CA TYR A 138 -8.11 -8.13 -1.92
C TYR A 138 -8.83 -7.29 -0.85
N ALA A 139 -9.52 -7.96 0.08
CA ALA A 139 -10.34 -7.29 1.08
C ALA A 139 -9.55 -6.40 2.06
N ASP A 140 -8.26 -6.70 2.24
CA ASP A 140 -7.39 -5.99 3.17
C ASP A 140 -6.75 -4.73 2.58
N THR A 141 -7.00 -4.44 1.28
CA THR A 141 -6.37 -3.31 0.57
C THR A 141 -7.29 -2.14 0.29
N ILE A 142 -8.58 -2.27 0.57
CA ILE A 142 -9.58 -1.24 0.26
C ILE A 142 -9.71 -0.27 1.43
N LEU A 143 -9.49 1.02 1.18
CA LEU A 143 -9.71 2.08 2.17
C LEU A 143 -11.19 2.17 2.56
N PRO A 144 -11.51 2.36 3.84
CA PRO A 144 -12.88 2.62 4.28
C PRO A 144 -13.48 3.82 3.55
N GLY A 145 -14.70 3.67 3.03
CA GLY A 145 -15.40 4.73 2.32
C GLY A 145 -14.82 5.14 0.97
N SER A 146 -13.82 4.41 0.45
CA SER A 146 -13.19 4.76 -0.84
C SER A 146 -14.01 4.30 -2.04
N THR A 147 -13.81 5.00 -3.17
CA THR A 147 -14.23 4.53 -4.48
C THR A 147 -13.16 3.59 -5.03
N LEU A 148 -13.52 2.35 -5.35
CA LEU A 148 -12.64 1.42 -6.04
C LEU A 148 -12.50 1.86 -7.50
N LEU A 149 -11.28 2.25 -7.92
CA LEU A 149 -11.00 2.73 -9.27
C LEU A 149 -10.69 1.60 -10.24
N ALA A 150 -9.87 0.64 -9.81
CA ALA A 150 -9.39 -0.40 -10.71
C ALA A 150 -8.88 -1.65 -9.98
N TYR A 151 -8.89 -2.76 -10.72
CA TYR A 151 -8.11 -3.95 -10.46
C TYR A 151 -6.91 -3.96 -11.41
N ALA A 152 -5.71 -3.85 -10.85
CA ALA A 152 -4.47 -3.87 -11.61
C ALA A 152 -3.99 -5.32 -11.77
N ASN A 153 -3.85 -5.81 -13.02
CA ASN A 153 -3.33 -7.16 -13.29
C ASN A 153 -1.79 -7.19 -13.12
N ALA A 154 -1.35 -7.01 -11.88
CA ALA A 154 0.04 -6.91 -11.47
C ALA A 154 0.20 -7.46 -10.05
N ASP A 155 1.34 -8.10 -9.76
CA ASP A 155 1.69 -8.47 -8.38
C ASP A 155 2.04 -7.24 -7.54
N HIS A 156 2.24 -7.45 -6.25
CA HIS A 156 2.46 -6.37 -5.29
C HIS A 156 3.59 -5.41 -5.70
N PHE A 157 4.71 -5.90 -6.22
CA PHE A 157 5.81 -5.04 -6.68
C PHE A 157 5.52 -4.42 -8.04
N ALA A 158 4.98 -5.19 -8.98
CA ALA A 158 4.78 -4.74 -10.34
C ALA A 158 3.81 -3.56 -10.43
N VAL A 159 2.82 -3.47 -9.53
CA VAL A 159 1.81 -2.42 -9.56
C VAL A 159 2.40 -1.02 -9.32
N ALA A 160 3.51 -0.91 -8.58
CA ALA A 160 4.07 0.39 -8.19
C ALA A 160 5.58 0.53 -8.43
N LEU A 161 6.36 -0.54 -8.30
CA LEU A 161 7.82 -0.48 -8.31
C LEU A 161 8.40 -0.92 -9.65
N PRO A 162 9.16 -0.07 -10.38
CA PRO A 162 9.76 -0.39 -11.67
C PRO A 162 11.05 -1.23 -11.52
N LEU A 163 11.02 -2.28 -10.68
CA LEU A 163 12.23 -3.05 -10.32
C LEU A 163 12.86 -3.75 -11.51
N GLY A 164 12.05 -4.19 -12.50
CA GLY A 164 12.56 -4.86 -13.70
C GLY A 164 13.41 -3.96 -14.61
N SER A 165 13.09 -2.64 -14.65
CA SER A 165 13.84 -1.64 -15.42
C SER A 165 14.91 -0.95 -14.57
N ALA A 166 14.60 -0.58 -13.34
CA ALA A 166 15.54 0.11 -12.44
C ALA A 166 16.66 -0.80 -11.95
N MET A 167 16.41 -2.10 -11.83
CA MET A 167 17.35 -3.11 -11.34
C MET A 167 17.29 -4.37 -12.24
N PRO A 168 17.93 -4.39 -13.41
CA PRO A 168 17.84 -5.52 -14.35
C PRO A 168 18.19 -6.87 -13.73
N LYS A 169 19.12 -6.90 -12.77
CA LYS A 169 19.48 -8.10 -12.01
C LYS A 169 18.37 -8.61 -11.09
N ALA A 170 17.34 -7.81 -10.80
CA ALA A 170 16.21 -8.23 -9.98
C ALA A 170 15.45 -9.44 -10.58
N ARG A 171 15.51 -9.59 -11.90
CA ARG A 171 14.97 -10.77 -12.61
C ARG A 171 15.63 -12.08 -12.15
N LEU A 172 16.93 -12.06 -11.82
CA LEU A 172 17.68 -13.22 -11.31
C LEU A 172 17.21 -13.63 -9.90
N PHE A 173 16.65 -12.66 -9.14
CA PHE A 173 16.09 -12.88 -7.80
C PHE A 173 14.57 -13.12 -7.84
N GLY A 174 14.05 -13.51 -9.00
CA GLY A 174 12.66 -13.91 -9.17
C GLY A 174 11.66 -12.79 -9.38
N ILE A 175 12.09 -11.53 -9.58
CA ILE A 175 11.22 -10.41 -9.98
C ILE A 175 11.14 -10.36 -11.51
N ASN A 176 10.45 -11.33 -12.08
CA ASN A 176 10.46 -11.60 -13.52
C ASN A 176 9.14 -11.26 -14.23
N ARG A 177 8.13 -10.76 -13.51
CA ARG A 177 6.82 -10.34 -14.04
C ARG A 177 6.51 -8.89 -13.65
N ASN A 178 7.50 -8.01 -13.78
CA ASN A 178 7.42 -6.61 -13.30
C ASN A 178 7.04 -5.61 -14.40
N GLU A 179 6.55 -6.06 -15.54
CA GLU A 179 6.09 -5.19 -16.63
C GLU A 179 4.62 -4.82 -16.41
N PHE A 180 4.37 -3.54 -16.12
CA PHE A 180 3.03 -3.01 -15.88
C PHE A 180 3.02 -1.51 -16.23
N PRO A 181 1.96 -0.97 -16.86
CA PRO A 181 1.84 0.45 -17.21
C PRO A 181 1.46 1.31 -16.00
N ARG A 182 2.37 1.39 -15.02
CA ARG A 182 2.12 2.04 -13.73
C ARG A 182 2.01 3.55 -13.81
N ALA A 183 2.75 4.16 -14.74
CA ALA A 183 2.71 5.60 -14.94
C ALA A 183 1.33 6.02 -15.48
N GLU A 184 0.84 5.31 -16.48
CA GLU A 184 -0.47 5.55 -17.10
C GLU A 184 -1.61 5.28 -16.09
N MET A 185 -1.47 4.25 -15.26
CA MET A 185 -2.43 3.95 -14.20
C MET A 185 -2.49 5.09 -13.18
N VAL A 186 -1.34 5.58 -12.70
CA VAL A 186 -1.28 6.67 -11.74
C VAL A 186 -1.82 7.96 -12.35
N GLU A 187 -1.44 8.27 -13.59
CA GLU A 187 -1.95 9.45 -14.30
C GLU A 187 -3.47 9.41 -14.42
N ALA A 188 -4.03 8.29 -14.87
CA ALA A 188 -5.48 8.11 -14.98
C ALA A 188 -6.19 8.29 -13.62
N ALA A 189 -5.65 7.70 -12.56
CA ALA A 189 -6.21 7.82 -11.23
C ALA A 189 -6.17 9.26 -10.69
N VAL A 190 -5.06 9.97 -10.91
CA VAL A 190 -4.93 11.39 -10.51
C VAL A 190 -5.91 12.26 -11.30
N ARG A 191 -6.06 12.04 -12.60
CA ARG A 191 -7.05 12.78 -13.44
C ARG A 191 -8.48 12.55 -12.94
N ILE A 192 -8.85 11.32 -12.55
CA ILE A 192 -10.17 11.02 -11.98
C ILE A 192 -10.34 11.77 -10.65
N ALA A 193 -9.34 11.72 -9.77
CA ALA A 193 -9.40 12.41 -8.48
C ALA A 193 -9.57 13.94 -8.66
N GLN A 194 -8.80 14.55 -9.55
CA GLN A 194 -8.90 15.98 -9.88
C GLN A 194 -10.28 16.34 -10.45
N GLY A 195 -10.81 15.56 -11.38
CA GLY A 195 -12.15 15.76 -11.92
C GLY A 195 -13.24 15.70 -10.84
N ARG A 196 -13.11 14.77 -9.89
CA ARG A 196 -14.05 14.69 -8.75
C ARG A 196 -13.92 15.88 -7.80
N LEU A 197 -12.71 16.38 -7.54
CA LEU A 197 -12.49 17.58 -6.73
C LEU A 197 -13.12 18.82 -7.36
N VAL A 198 -12.95 19.02 -8.66
CA VAL A 198 -13.58 20.14 -9.40
C VAL A 198 -15.11 20.06 -9.31
N ASN A 199 -15.69 18.87 -9.52
CA ASN A 199 -17.14 18.71 -9.43
C ASN A 199 -17.66 18.95 -8.00
N LYS A 200 -16.95 18.46 -6.96
CA LYS A 200 -17.29 18.74 -5.56
C LYS A 200 -17.32 20.23 -5.26
N ALA A 201 -16.32 20.98 -5.75
CA ALA A 201 -16.26 22.43 -5.55
C ALA A 201 -17.42 23.18 -6.23
N ARG A 202 -17.87 22.74 -7.42
CA ARG A 202 -19.01 23.32 -8.14
C ARG A 202 -20.36 23.10 -7.45
N HIS A 203 -20.52 22.00 -6.71
CA HIS A 203 -21.77 21.70 -5.98
C HIS A 203 -21.86 22.42 -4.62
N LEU A 204 -20.79 23.05 -4.17
CA LEU A 204 -20.75 23.82 -2.91
C LEU A 204 -20.93 25.34 -3.14
N GLN A 205 -21.00 25.78 -4.39
CA GLN A 205 -21.34 27.14 -4.81
C GLN A 205 -22.83 27.25 -5.15
#